data_6f933fce259bde973a3a30a1d8caa281
#
_entry.id   6f933fce259bde973a3a30a1d8caa281
#
_cell.length_a   1.000
_cell.length_b   1.000
_cell.length_c   1.000
_cell.angle_alpha   90.00
_cell.angle_beta   90.00
_cell.angle_gamma   90.00
#
_symmetry.space_group_name_H-M   'P 1'
#
loop_
_entity.id
_entity.type
_entity.pdbx_description
1 polymer ?
#
loop_
_entity_poly.entity_id
_entity_poly.type
_entity_poly.pdbx_seq_one_letter_code
_entity_poly.pdbx_strand_id
1 'polypeptide(L)'
;EDLSPSRAFKAPTAPTPPEAGRVVVTIEYFIHPARANEFRAVMQESRRSRLRQGALDWQLMHDISNPTRYVERIEDESWTEHLRRFDRVTASDVALRERKLAFHTGDAPPKVTRWTVER
;
A
#
# COMPACT_ATOMS: atom_id res chain seq x y z
N GLU A 1 -8.82 6.15 -16.85
CA GLU A 1 -8.67 6.13 -15.40
C GLU A 1 -9.77 6.95 -14.73
N ASP A 2 -10.50 6.36 -13.79
CA ASP A 2 -11.54 7.07 -13.05
C ASP A 2 -10.92 7.74 -11.82
N LEU A 3 -10.88 9.05 -11.82
CA LEU A 3 -10.31 9.87 -10.74
C LEU A 3 -11.37 10.42 -9.77
N SER A 4 -12.61 9.93 -9.85
CA SER A 4 -13.64 10.34 -8.89
C SER A 4 -13.24 9.97 -7.46
N PRO A 5 -13.45 10.84 -6.46
CA PRO A 5 -13.19 10.52 -5.07
C PRO A 5 -13.98 9.30 -4.61
N SER A 6 -13.37 8.48 -3.77
CA SER A 6 -14.00 7.30 -3.18
C SER A 6 -14.18 7.46 -1.68
N ARG A 7 -15.33 6.99 -1.17
CA ARG A 7 -15.60 6.91 0.26
C ARG A 7 -15.48 5.47 0.81
N ALA A 8 -15.00 4.53 -0.03
CA ALA A 8 -14.81 3.14 0.36
C ALA A 8 -13.64 2.95 1.33
N PHE A 9 -12.67 3.87 1.31
CA PHE A 9 -11.53 3.84 2.23
C PHE A 9 -11.79 4.73 3.43
N LYS A 10 -11.42 4.21 4.60
CA LYS A 10 -11.43 4.99 5.84
C LYS A 10 -9.99 5.30 6.24
N ALA A 11 -9.76 6.53 6.67
CA ALA A 11 -8.46 6.90 7.22
C ALA A 11 -8.15 6.08 8.48
N PRO A 12 -6.91 5.64 8.67
CA PRO A 12 -6.51 4.94 9.88
C PRO A 12 -6.53 5.87 11.09
N THR A 13 -6.69 5.28 12.27
CA THR A 13 -6.57 5.99 13.53
C THR A 13 -5.36 5.46 14.29
N ALA A 14 -4.76 6.30 15.12
CA ALA A 14 -3.67 5.91 15.99
C ALA A 14 -3.96 6.38 17.41
N PRO A 15 -3.68 5.55 18.45
CA PRO A 15 -3.87 5.95 19.85
C PRO A 15 -3.04 7.17 20.23
N THR A 16 -1.82 7.26 19.68
CA THR A 16 -0.91 8.39 19.88
C THR A 16 -0.31 8.75 18.52
N PRO A 17 -0.98 9.65 17.75
CA PRO A 17 -0.45 10.05 16.45
C PRO A 17 0.94 10.68 16.58
N PRO A 18 1.89 10.34 15.70
CA PRO A 18 3.21 10.96 15.70
C PRO A 18 3.12 12.42 15.28
N GLU A 19 3.82 13.30 16.00
CA GLU A 19 3.86 14.74 15.70
C GLU A 19 4.86 15.05 14.58
N ALA A 20 5.92 14.27 14.48
CA ALA A 20 6.98 14.49 13.50
C ALA A 20 7.56 13.14 13.05
N GLY A 21 8.26 13.18 11.91
CA GLY A 21 8.91 12.02 11.34
C GLY A 21 8.11 11.39 10.21
N ARG A 22 8.83 10.64 9.39
CA ARG A 22 8.23 9.93 8.26
C ARG A 22 7.43 8.75 8.73
N VAL A 23 6.40 8.41 7.97
CA VAL A 23 5.55 7.24 8.19
C VAL A 23 5.83 6.24 7.07
N VAL A 24 6.06 4.99 7.44
CA VAL A 24 6.22 3.89 6.49
C VAL A 24 5.04 2.94 6.66
N VAL A 25 4.40 2.60 5.55
CA VAL A 25 3.35 1.58 5.51
C VAL A 25 3.91 0.36 4.80
N THR A 26 3.72 -0.80 5.41
CA THR A 26 4.06 -2.08 4.78
C THR A 26 2.81 -2.93 4.63
N ILE A 27 2.63 -3.50 3.45
CA ILE A 27 1.51 -4.40 3.14
C ILE A 27 2.11 -5.72 2.67
N GLU A 28 1.83 -6.78 3.41
CA GLU A 28 2.37 -8.11 3.17
C GLU A 28 1.42 -8.93 2.30
N TYR A 29 1.94 -9.43 1.17
CA TYR A 29 1.20 -10.31 0.26
C TYR A 29 1.87 -11.67 0.16
N PHE A 30 1.05 -12.71 0.05
CA PHE A 30 1.52 -14.05 -0.30
C PHE A 30 0.98 -14.39 -1.68
N ILE A 31 1.87 -14.64 -2.64
CA ILE A 31 1.54 -14.75 -4.06
C ILE A 31 1.98 -16.13 -4.57
N HIS A 32 1.10 -16.83 -5.27
CA HIS A 32 1.48 -18.07 -5.92
C HIS A 32 2.59 -17.78 -6.96
N PRO A 33 3.71 -18.52 -6.96
CA PRO A 33 4.83 -18.22 -7.86
C PRO A 33 4.47 -18.17 -9.34
N ALA A 34 3.51 -18.97 -9.78
CA ALA A 34 3.06 -18.97 -11.17
C ALA A 34 2.40 -17.64 -11.59
N ARG A 35 1.94 -16.84 -10.61
CA ARG A 35 1.29 -15.53 -10.86
C ARG A 35 2.17 -14.34 -10.53
N ALA A 36 3.44 -14.58 -10.19
CA ALA A 36 4.34 -13.52 -9.74
C ALA A 36 4.55 -12.41 -10.79
N ASN A 37 4.69 -12.77 -12.07
CA ASN A 37 4.87 -11.78 -13.13
C ASN A 37 3.64 -10.89 -13.32
N GLU A 38 2.45 -11.46 -13.28
CA GLU A 38 1.19 -10.71 -13.35
C GLU A 38 1.06 -9.78 -12.14
N PHE A 39 1.39 -10.28 -10.95
CA PHE A 39 1.36 -9.49 -9.72
C PHE A 39 2.32 -8.30 -9.81
N ARG A 40 3.55 -8.50 -10.26
CA ARG A 40 4.53 -7.42 -10.42
C ARG A 40 4.02 -6.33 -11.36
N ALA A 41 3.34 -6.71 -12.44
CA ALA A 41 2.77 -5.74 -13.38
C ALA A 41 1.68 -4.89 -12.71
N VAL A 42 0.78 -5.52 -11.96
CA VAL A 42 -0.26 -4.81 -11.21
C VAL A 42 0.36 -3.91 -10.14
N MET A 43 1.44 -4.35 -9.49
CA MET A 43 2.12 -3.56 -8.48
C MET A 43 2.81 -2.30 -9.06
N GLN A 44 3.17 -2.28 -10.35
CA GLN A 44 3.63 -1.04 -10.99
C GLN A 44 2.50 -0.01 -11.13
N GLU A 45 1.26 -0.46 -11.31
CA GLU A 45 0.09 0.43 -11.25
C GLU A 45 -0.10 0.97 -9.83
N SER A 46 0.12 0.13 -8.82
CA SER A 46 0.09 0.56 -7.41
C SER A 46 1.13 1.64 -7.14
N ARG A 47 2.35 1.46 -7.63
CA ARG A 47 3.42 2.48 -7.54
C ARG A 47 2.93 3.83 -8.07
N ARG A 48 2.40 3.87 -9.28
CA ARG A 48 1.89 5.11 -9.90
C ARG A 48 0.78 5.74 -9.07
N SER A 49 -0.16 4.93 -8.60
CA SER A 49 -1.27 5.38 -7.75
C SER A 49 -0.76 6.01 -6.45
N ARG A 50 0.17 5.35 -5.74
CA ARG A 50 0.73 5.85 -4.48
C ARG A 50 1.48 7.17 -4.67
N LEU A 51 2.31 7.26 -5.71
CA LEU A 51 3.07 8.48 -6.00
C LEU A 51 2.14 9.63 -6.40
N ARG A 52 1.09 9.35 -7.18
CA ARG A 52 0.06 10.34 -7.51
C ARG A 52 -0.64 10.87 -6.27
N GLN A 53 -0.90 10.01 -5.29
CA GLN A 53 -1.52 10.39 -4.03
C GLN A 53 -0.60 11.19 -3.10
N GLY A 54 0.69 11.28 -3.42
CA GLY A 54 1.66 12.09 -2.69
C GLY A 54 2.67 11.32 -1.86
N ALA A 55 2.78 10.01 -2.01
CA ALA A 55 3.84 9.25 -1.35
C ALA A 55 5.22 9.73 -1.80
N LEU A 56 6.16 9.80 -0.88
CA LEU A 56 7.54 10.19 -1.16
C LEU A 56 8.31 9.10 -1.88
N ASP A 57 8.05 7.86 -1.53
CA ASP A 57 8.77 6.71 -2.05
C ASP A 57 7.87 5.48 -2.03
N TRP A 58 8.19 4.56 -2.92
CA TRP A 58 7.49 3.29 -3.05
C TRP A 58 8.49 2.20 -3.43
N GLN A 59 8.37 1.04 -2.78
CA GLN A 59 9.16 -0.14 -3.09
C GLN A 59 8.30 -1.39 -3.05
N LEU A 60 8.59 -2.34 -3.92
CA LEU A 60 8.11 -3.70 -3.79
C LEU A 60 9.29 -4.57 -3.40
N MET A 61 9.20 -5.21 -2.23
CA MET A 61 10.24 -6.07 -1.71
C MET A 61 9.81 -7.53 -1.83
N HIS A 62 10.76 -8.39 -2.17
CA HIS A 62 10.56 -9.83 -2.30
C HIS A 62 11.40 -10.53 -1.24
N ASP A 63 10.79 -11.38 -0.44
CA ASP A 63 11.47 -12.11 0.63
C ASP A 63 12.45 -13.12 0.05
N ILE A 64 13.73 -12.98 0.39
CA ILE A 64 14.78 -13.89 -0.09
C ILE A 64 14.54 -15.31 0.43
N SER A 65 14.03 -15.44 1.65
CA SER A 65 13.83 -16.74 2.31
C SER A 65 12.49 -17.39 1.98
N ASN A 66 11.51 -16.61 1.55
CA ASN A 66 10.19 -17.13 1.18
C ASN A 66 9.75 -16.53 -0.15
N PRO A 67 9.92 -17.26 -1.27
CA PRO A 67 9.63 -16.73 -2.60
C PRO A 67 8.16 -16.41 -2.87
N THR A 68 7.24 -16.80 -1.98
CA THR A 68 5.82 -16.43 -2.11
C THR A 68 5.50 -15.10 -1.45
N ARG A 69 6.41 -14.57 -0.61
CA ARG A 69 6.15 -13.38 0.21
C ARG A 69 6.69 -12.11 -0.43
N TYR A 70 5.80 -11.14 -0.59
CA TYR A 70 6.11 -9.79 -1.07
C TYR A 70 5.63 -8.76 -0.07
N VAL A 71 6.33 -7.64 0.00
CA VAL A 71 5.93 -6.51 0.84
C VAL A 71 5.93 -5.24 -0.01
N GLU A 72 4.81 -4.58 -0.08
CA GLU A 72 4.70 -3.23 -0.64
C GLU A 72 5.06 -2.24 0.48
N ARG A 73 6.05 -1.37 0.22
CA ARG A 73 6.50 -0.37 1.18
C ARG A 73 6.22 1.02 0.62
N ILE A 74 5.51 1.83 1.40
CA ILE A 74 5.12 3.19 1.01
C ILE A 74 5.63 4.13 2.09
N GLU A 75 6.32 5.21 1.69
CA GLU A 75 6.81 6.21 2.63
C GLU A 75 6.07 7.52 2.44
N ASP A 76 5.56 8.05 3.54
CA ASP A 76 4.90 9.35 3.59
C ASP A 76 5.75 10.33 4.42
N GLU A 77 5.67 11.61 4.10
CA GLU A 77 6.47 12.64 4.77
C GLU A 77 6.15 12.76 6.25
N SER A 78 4.88 12.54 6.62
CA SER A 78 4.39 12.69 7.99
C SER A 78 3.10 11.91 8.18
N TRP A 79 2.64 11.79 9.43
CA TRP A 79 1.32 11.23 9.74
C TRP A 79 0.21 12.04 9.06
N THR A 80 0.32 13.36 9.06
CA THR A 80 -0.65 14.23 8.40
C THR A 80 -0.73 13.95 6.91
N GLU A 81 0.41 13.83 6.21
CA GLU A 81 0.43 13.50 4.79
C GLU A 81 -0.07 12.08 4.53
N HIS A 82 0.21 11.13 5.43
CA HIS A 82 -0.34 9.80 5.33
C HIS A 82 -1.88 9.83 5.36
N LEU A 83 -2.48 10.58 6.28
CA LEU A 83 -3.94 10.75 6.34
C LEU A 83 -4.50 11.44 5.10
N ARG A 84 -3.81 12.45 4.59
CA ARG A 84 -4.22 13.16 3.37
C ARG A 84 -4.29 12.27 2.14
N ARG A 85 -3.47 11.21 2.08
CA ARG A 85 -3.55 10.26 0.96
C ARG A 85 -4.92 9.59 0.87
N PHE A 86 -5.59 9.35 1.99
CA PHE A 86 -6.93 8.76 1.99
C PHE A 86 -7.97 9.68 1.35
N ASP A 87 -7.79 11.00 1.46
CA ASP A 87 -8.65 11.98 0.80
C ASP A 87 -8.45 12.01 -0.73
N ARG A 88 -7.34 11.47 -1.22
CA ARG A 88 -6.97 11.44 -2.63
C ARG A 88 -7.27 10.11 -3.31
N VAL A 89 -7.87 9.15 -2.59
CA VAL A 89 -8.26 7.86 -3.14
C VAL A 89 -9.45 8.03 -4.08
N THR A 90 -9.35 7.45 -5.26
CA THR A 90 -10.36 7.52 -6.30
C THR A 90 -11.04 6.15 -6.51
N ALA A 91 -12.11 6.11 -7.31
CA ALA A 91 -12.74 4.84 -7.70
C ALA A 91 -11.78 3.92 -8.45
N SER A 92 -10.89 4.48 -9.27
CA SER A 92 -9.83 3.74 -9.95
C SER A 92 -8.86 3.09 -8.96
N ASP A 93 -8.51 3.78 -7.88
CA ASP A 93 -7.65 3.22 -6.83
C ASP A 93 -8.33 2.07 -6.07
N VAL A 94 -9.63 2.16 -5.85
CA VAL A 94 -10.41 1.06 -5.24
C VAL A 94 -10.41 -0.17 -6.14
N ALA A 95 -10.62 0.02 -7.46
CA ALA A 95 -10.57 -1.08 -8.42
C ALA A 95 -9.19 -1.74 -8.46
N LEU A 96 -8.12 -0.94 -8.40
CA LEU A 96 -6.75 -1.44 -8.33
C LEU A 96 -6.52 -2.26 -7.05
N ARG A 97 -7.04 -1.80 -5.92
CA ARG A 97 -6.95 -2.55 -4.65
C ARG A 97 -7.58 -3.93 -4.78
N GLU A 98 -8.76 -4.02 -5.37
CA GLU A 98 -9.43 -5.30 -5.60
C GLU A 98 -8.60 -6.23 -6.48
N ARG A 99 -7.96 -5.70 -7.52
CA ARG A 99 -7.08 -6.48 -8.40
C ARG A 99 -5.85 -6.99 -7.64
N LYS A 100 -5.26 -6.20 -6.76
CA LYS A 100 -4.13 -6.63 -5.91
C LYS A 100 -4.56 -7.73 -4.95
N LEU A 101 -5.69 -7.56 -4.29
CA LEU A 101 -6.21 -8.52 -3.32
C LEU A 101 -6.50 -9.89 -3.96
N ALA A 102 -6.90 -9.92 -5.24
CA ALA A 102 -7.17 -11.16 -5.96
C ALA A 102 -5.94 -12.05 -6.13
N PHE A 103 -4.73 -11.52 -6.02
CA PHE A 103 -3.49 -12.30 -6.07
C PHE A 103 -3.09 -12.90 -4.73
N HIS A 104 -3.56 -12.31 -3.64
CA HIS A 104 -3.17 -12.76 -2.30
C HIS A 104 -3.77 -14.12 -1.98
N THR A 105 -2.93 -15.04 -1.50
CA THR A 105 -3.35 -16.38 -1.09
C THR A 105 -3.64 -16.42 0.41
N GLY A 106 -4.47 -17.38 0.84
CA GLY A 106 -4.84 -17.54 2.24
C GLY A 106 -6.16 -16.84 2.57
N ASP A 107 -6.68 -17.15 3.76
CA ASP A 107 -8.02 -16.72 4.18
C ASP A 107 -8.02 -15.32 4.81
N ALA A 108 -6.89 -14.92 5.40
CA ALA A 108 -6.74 -13.61 6.01
C ALA A 108 -6.36 -12.56 4.96
N PRO A 109 -6.83 -11.31 5.08
CA PRO A 109 -6.41 -10.23 4.19
C PRO A 109 -4.92 -9.93 4.36
N PRO A 110 -4.29 -9.25 3.38
CA PRO A 110 -2.90 -8.80 3.52
C PRO A 110 -2.69 -7.99 4.80
N LYS A 111 -1.60 -8.29 5.51
CA LYS A 111 -1.27 -7.61 6.76
C LYS A 111 -0.74 -6.20 6.46
N VAL A 112 -1.36 -5.20 7.05
CA VAL A 112 -0.93 -3.81 6.95
C VAL A 112 -0.27 -3.40 8.26
N THR A 113 0.93 -2.85 8.20
CA THR A 113 1.65 -2.33 9.36
C THR A 113 2.10 -0.90 9.09
N ARG A 114 1.98 -0.04 10.08
CA ARG A 114 2.38 1.37 9.99
C ARG A 114 3.46 1.65 11.01
N TRP A 115 4.50 2.36 10.55
CA TRP A 115 5.72 2.63 11.30
C TRP A 115 6.02 4.13 11.29
N THR A 116 6.55 4.65 12.39
CA THR A 116 7.27 5.92 12.36
C THR A 116 8.75 5.63 12.20
N VAL A 117 9.43 6.47 11.41
CA VAL A 117 10.89 6.36 11.28
C VAL A 117 11.52 7.15 12.42
N GLU A 118 12.23 6.46 13.30
CA GLU A 118 12.98 7.09 14.40
C GLU A 118 14.29 7.70 13.89
N ARG A 119 14.70 8.73 14.55
CA ARG A 119 15.97 9.42 14.23
C ARG A 119 17.11 8.93 15.12
#